data_53d536af4905139a80435d026ce751de
#
_entry.id   53d536af4905139a80435d026ce751de
#
_cell.length_a   1.000
_cell.length_b   1.000
_cell.length_c   1.000
_cell.angle_alpha   90.00
_cell.angle_beta   90.00
_cell.angle_gamma   90.00
#
_symmetry.space_group_name_H-M   'P 1'
#
loop_
_entity.id
_entity.type
_entity.pdbx_description
1 polymer ?
#
loop_
_entity_poly.entity_id
_entity_poly.type
_entity_poly.pdbx_seq_one_letter_code
_entity_poly.pdbx_strand_id
1 'polypeptide(L)'
;MFSLAACSNTQQNDASDSVSSEAPSQVAESTPAEGTETEGSNILIAYFTYGENAELSDDVDASSSASIQIFNGEVTGNTGVMAHMIAEASGGELFSIRTVEPYPNNYNDTVDVGETEKNNGIHPELATHIENLDQYDTIFVGFPNWWYGMPMVMYSFFDEYDFSGKTVIPFCTSGGSAFSDAVDEIKNMEPDATILDGLHIGSSSVTDAESRVSEWVQGLGLSK
;
A
#
# COMPACT_ATOMS: atom_id res chain seq x y z
N MET A 1 25.06 33.37 49.24
CA MET A 1 25.37 34.80 49.59
C MET A 1 24.42 35.62 48.74
N PHE A 2 23.47 36.21 49.43
CA PHE A 2 22.97 37.59 49.37
C PHE A 2 22.39 38.07 48.05
N SER A 3 21.27 38.66 47.91
CA SER A 3 20.20 39.27 48.72
C SER A 3 19.44 40.17 47.74
N LEU A 4 18.11 40.05 47.68
CA LEU A 4 17.08 41.05 48.05
C LEU A 4 17.29 42.48 47.49
N ALA A 5 16.33 43.17 46.91
CA ALA A 5 15.09 43.76 47.42
C ALA A 5 14.38 44.50 46.26
N ALA A 6 13.09 44.43 45.99
CA ALA A 6 11.95 45.07 46.66
C ALA A 6 11.91 46.61 46.62
N CYS A 7 10.76 47.13 46.11
CA CYS A 7 9.90 48.23 46.55
C CYS A 7 9.19 48.85 45.36
N SER A 8 7.86 48.70 45.13
CA SER A 8 6.78 49.40 45.85
C SER A 8 6.75 50.92 45.64
N ASN A 9 5.78 51.46 44.91
CA ASN A 9 4.90 52.48 45.49
C ASN A 9 3.70 52.85 44.60
N THR A 10 2.61 52.93 45.23
CA THR A 10 1.25 53.33 45.16
C THR A 10 1.01 54.83 44.84
N GLN A 11 -0.10 55.18 44.17
CA GLN A 11 -1.13 56.18 44.49
C GLN A 11 -1.86 56.59 43.20
N GLN A 12 -3.09 56.33 43.01
CA GLN A 12 -4.39 56.79 43.54
C GLN A 12 -4.76 58.25 43.16
N ASN A 13 -6.01 58.33 42.64
CA ASN A 13 -7.02 59.39 42.62
C ASN A 13 -7.30 59.96 41.21
N ASP A 14 -8.49 60.34 40.80
CA ASP A 14 -9.89 60.24 41.28
C ASP A 14 -10.78 60.65 40.12
N ALA A 15 -11.99 60.08 40.10
CA ALA A 15 -13.29 60.47 39.64
C ALA A 15 -13.52 61.51 38.52
N SER A 16 -14.35 61.20 37.54
CA SER A 16 -15.72 61.69 37.36
C SER A 16 -16.35 61.24 36.05
N ASP A 17 -17.38 60.46 36.18
CA ASP A 17 -18.76 60.52 35.69
C ASP A 17 -19.01 61.12 34.29
N SER A 18 -19.52 60.31 33.38
CA SER A 18 -20.75 60.58 32.63
C SER A 18 -21.22 59.35 31.81
N VAL A 19 -22.48 59.03 32.06
CA VAL A 19 -23.34 58.03 31.47
C VAL A 19 -23.52 58.24 29.97
N SER A 20 -23.41 57.21 29.15
CA SER A 20 -24.30 57.00 28.01
C SER A 20 -24.32 55.54 27.56
N SER A 21 -25.50 55.04 27.49
CA SER A 21 -26.08 53.83 26.96
C SER A 21 -25.56 53.48 25.57
N GLU A 22 -25.23 52.18 25.30
CA GLU A 22 -25.91 51.40 24.25
C GLU A 22 -25.24 50.01 24.05
N ALA A 23 -26.09 49.05 24.08
CA ALA A 23 -26.18 47.73 23.45
C ALA A 23 -24.96 46.84 23.22
N PRO A 24 -25.12 45.51 23.42
CA PRO A 24 -24.05 44.55 23.39
C PRO A 24 -23.70 44.14 21.97
N SER A 25 -22.45 44.34 21.56
CA SER A 25 -21.87 43.69 20.40
C SER A 25 -21.58 42.22 20.71
N GLN A 26 -22.23 41.38 19.95
CA GLN A 26 -22.00 39.93 19.90
C GLN A 26 -20.54 39.68 19.61
N VAL A 27 -19.89 39.02 20.55
CA VAL A 27 -18.62 38.35 20.30
C VAL A 27 -18.92 37.16 19.42
N ALA A 28 -18.49 37.23 18.17
CA ALA A 28 -18.49 36.06 17.28
C ALA A 28 -17.48 35.06 17.84
N GLU A 29 -18.01 34.00 18.40
CA GLU A 29 -17.30 32.79 18.76
C GLU A 29 -16.75 32.19 17.45
N SER A 30 -15.44 32.32 17.25
CA SER A 30 -14.75 31.65 16.15
C SER A 30 -14.76 30.15 16.46
N THR A 31 -15.63 29.43 15.81
CA THR A 31 -15.58 27.97 15.67
C THR A 31 -14.20 27.59 15.16
N PRO A 32 -13.51 26.64 15.77
CA PRO A 32 -12.31 26.07 15.17
C PRO A 32 -12.70 25.47 13.81
N ALA A 33 -11.97 25.82 12.77
CA ALA A 33 -12.08 25.16 11.48
C ALA A 33 -11.91 23.66 11.71
N GLU A 34 -12.94 22.88 11.40
CA GLU A 34 -12.83 21.44 11.24
C GLU A 34 -11.65 21.21 10.30
N GLY A 35 -10.63 20.53 10.84
CA GLY A 35 -9.58 19.99 10.01
C GLY A 35 -10.24 19.11 8.96
N THR A 36 -10.01 19.41 7.70
CA THR A 36 -10.27 18.48 6.61
C THR A 36 -9.44 17.24 6.93
N GLU A 37 -10.10 16.23 7.49
CA GLU A 37 -9.59 14.86 7.42
C GLU A 37 -9.42 14.60 5.93
N THR A 38 -8.19 14.43 5.48
CA THR A 38 -7.90 13.87 4.16
C THR A 38 -8.55 12.49 4.20
N GLU A 39 -9.68 12.35 3.51
CA GLU A 39 -10.27 11.03 3.29
C GLU A 39 -9.16 10.18 2.68
N GLY A 40 -8.69 9.18 3.42
CA GLY A 40 -7.73 8.22 2.95
C GLY A 40 -8.29 7.57 1.67
N SER A 41 -7.44 7.25 0.74
CA SER A 41 -7.86 6.50 -0.45
C SER A 41 -8.54 5.21 -0.01
N ASN A 42 -9.74 4.91 -0.52
CA ASN A 42 -10.40 3.62 -0.31
C ASN A 42 -9.84 2.51 -1.21
N ILE A 43 -8.64 2.73 -1.76
CA ILE A 43 -7.92 1.82 -2.66
C ILE A 43 -6.67 1.31 -1.96
N LEU A 44 -6.55 -0.01 -1.87
CA LEU A 44 -5.36 -0.71 -1.42
C LEU A 44 -4.64 -1.35 -2.61
N ILE A 45 -3.31 -1.30 -2.63
CA ILE A 45 -2.48 -2.04 -3.56
C ILE A 45 -1.65 -3.05 -2.76
N ALA A 46 -2.22 -4.25 -2.56
CA ALA A 46 -1.54 -5.35 -1.91
C ALA A 46 -0.71 -6.13 -2.93
N TYR A 47 0.57 -6.36 -2.65
CA TYR A 47 1.43 -7.05 -3.61
C TYR A 47 2.51 -7.89 -2.94
N PHE A 48 2.81 -9.02 -3.55
CA PHE A 48 3.98 -9.81 -3.26
C PHE A 48 5.03 -9.63 -4.36
N THR A 49 6.27 -9.46 -3.98
CA THR A 49 7.40 -9.42 -4.91
C THR A 49 8.64 -10.06 -4.28
N TYR A 50 9.38 -10.84 -5.08
CA TYR A 50 10.57 -11.56 -4.62
C TYR A 50 11.63 -10.62 -4.02
N GLY A 51 11.92 -9.49 -4.68
CA GLY A 51 12.98 -8.58 -4.25
C GLY A 51 12.80 -8.00 -2.85
N GLU A 52 11.58 -8.02 -2.32
CA GLU A 52 11.25 -7.56 -0.96
C GLU A 52 11.12 -8.71 0.04
N ASN A 53 11.18 -9.95 -0.41
CA ASN A 53 10.98 -11.17 0.37
C ASN A 53 12.18 -12.10 0.40
N ALA A 54 13.34 -11.65 -0.07
CA ALA A 54 14.59 -12.43 -0.05
C ALA A 54 15.67 -11.68 0.72
N GLU A 55 16.55 -12.42 1.38
CA GLU A 55 17.76 -11.87 2.02
C GLU A 55 18.80 -11.54 0.96
N LEU A 56 18.66 -10.41 0.29
CA LEU A 56 19.57 -9.96 -0.75
C LEU A 56 20.81 -9.30 -0.12
N SER A 57 21.97 -9.47 -0.76
CA SER A 57 23.19 -8.77 -0.36
C SER A 57 23.12 -7.29 -0.76
N ASP A 58 23.86 -6.43 -0.05
CA ASP A 58 23.90 -4.97 -0.30
C ASP A 58 24.41 -4.62 -1.71
N ASP A 59 25.11 -5.55 -2.37
CA ASP A 59 25.67 -5.40 -3.71
C ASP A 59 24.93 -6.23 -4.76
N VAL A 60 23.63 -6.52 -4.53
CA VAL A 60 22.83 -7.28 -5.48
C VAL A 60 22.82 -6.62 -6.87
N ASP A 61 23.15 -7.41 -7.89
CA ASP A 61 23.05 -6.99 -9.27
C ASP A 61 21.62 -7.21 -9.80
N ALA A 62 20.80 -6.17 -9.73
CA ALA A 62 19.43 -6.19 -10.24
C ALA A 62 19.34 -6.50 -11.73
N SER A 63 20.41 -6.25 -12.50
CA SER A 63 20.46 -6.55 -13.93
C SER A 63 20.65 -8.04 -14.24
N SER A 64 21.18 -8.80 -13.32
CA SER A 64 21.39 -10.25 -13.46
C SER A 64 20.21 -11.10 -12.99
N SER A 65 19.24 -10.51 -12.30
CA SER A 65 18.05 -11.20 -11.81
C SER A 65 16.77 -10.67 -12.46
N ALA A 66 16.05 -11.55 -13.14
CA ALA A 66 14.79 -11.20 -13.80
C ALA A 66 13.67 -10.75 -12.84
N SER A 67 13.88 -10.85 -11.53
CA SER A 67 12.86 -10.58 -10.51
C SER A 67 13.23 -9.46 -9.56
N ILE A 68 14.45 -8.91 -9.63
CA ILE A 68 14.93 -7.83 -8.77
C ILE A 68 14.96 -6.54 -9.56
N GLN A 69 14.47 -5.46 -8.97
CA GLN A 69 14.47 -4.12 -9.53
C GLN A 69 14.93 -3.11 -8.47
N ILE A 70 15.48 -2.00 -8.93
CA ILE A 70 15.69 -0.81 -8.09
C ILE A 70 14.72 0.26 -8.56
N PHE A 71 13.81 0.66 -7.69
CA PHE A 71 12.83 1.68 -7.97
C PHE A 71 12.95 2.80 -6.93
N ASN A 72 13.13 4.04 -7.39
CA ASN A 72 13.36 5.22 -6.52
C ASN A 72 14.48 5.04 -5.47
N GLY A 73 15.49 4.20 -5.79
CA GLY A 73 16.63 3.94 -4.90
C GLY A 73 16.41 2.82 -3.88
N GLU A 74 15.25 2.17 -3.90
CA GLU A 74 14.92 1.03 -3.04
C GLU A 74 14.90 -0.27 -3.85
N VAL A 75 15.29 -1.37 -3.19
CA VAL A 75 15.25 -2.70 -3.80
C VAL A 75 13.83 -3.23 -3.73
N THR A 76 13.30 -3.64 -4.87
CA THR A 76 11.99 -4.27 -5.01
C THR A 76 12.07 -5.38 -6.07
N GLY A 77 10.96 -5.76 -6.66
CA GLY A 77 10.90 -6.66 -7.81
C GLY A 77 9.95 -6.13 -8.88
N ASN A 78 9.82 -6.87 -9.98
CA ASN A 78 8.95 -6.47 -11.09
C ASN A 78 7.52 -6.14 -10.65
N THR A 79 6.93 -6.96 -9.77
CA THR A 79 5.57 -6.72 -9.26
C THR A 79 5.51 -5.47 -8.39
N GLY A 80 6.54 -5.21 -7.58
CA GLY A 80 6.65 -4.01 -6.76
C GLY A 80 6.73 -2.74 -7.61
N VAL A 81 7.52 -2.73 -8.69
CA VAL A 81 7.54 -1.60 -9.65
C VAL A 81 6.15 -1.31 -10.20
N MET A 82 5.43 -2.37 -10.61
CA MET A 82 4.07 -2.21 -11.12
C MET A 82 3.10 -1.71 -10.04
N ALA A 83 3.23 -2.17 -8.79
CA ALA A 83 2.44 -1.70 -7.65
C ALA A 83 2.65 -0.19 -7.41
N HIS A 84 3.87 0.29 -7.45
CA HIS A 84 4.19 1.71 -7.33
C HIS A 84 3.56 2.54 -8.46
N MET A 85 3.61 2.08 -9.72
CA MET A 85 2.95 2.75 -10.84
C MET A 85 1.43 2.84 -10.66
N ILE A 86 0.79 1.78 -10.13
CA ILE A 86 -0.63 1.77 -9.81
C ILE A 86 -0.94 2.78 -8.71
N ALA A 87 -0.13 2.83 -7.64
CA ALA A 87 -0.29 3.79 -6.55
C ALA A 87 -0.13 5.24 -7.04
N GLU A 88 0.84 5.50 -7.91
CA GLU A 88 1.02 6.81 -8.53
C GLU A 88 -0.19 7.22 -9.38
N ALA A 89 -0.79 6.30 -10.10
CA ALA A 89 -1.94 6.55 -10.97
C ALA A 89 -3.26 6.69 -10.20
N SER A 90 -3.48 5.86 -9.16
CA SER A 90 -4.75 5.77 -8.42
C SER A 90 -4.79 6.61 -7.15
N GLY A 91 -3.63 6.91 -6.55
CA GLY A 91 -3.53 7.49 -5.22
C GLY A 91 -3.82 6.47 -4.10
N GLY A 92 -3.86 5.18 -4.41
CA GLY A 92 -4.07 4.10 -3.44
C GLY A 92 -2.87 3.86 -2.53
N GLU A 93 -3.11 3.20 -1.42
CA GLU A 93 -2.11 2.84 -0.41
C GLU A 93 -1.39 1.55 -0.78
N LEU A 94 -0.07 1.54 -0.66
CA LEU A 94 0.76 0.36 -0.91
C LEU A 94 0.82 -0.54 0.33
N PHE A 95 0.66 -1.84 0.10
CA PHE A 95 0.84 -2.87 1.12
C PHE A 95 1.71 -4.01 0.57
N SER A 96 2.95 -4.09 1.05
CA SER A 96 3.86 -5.18 0.70
C SER A 96 3.55 -6.43 1.52
N ILE A 97 3.14 -7.50 0.86
CA ILE A 97 2.93 -8.81 1.47
C ILE A 97 4.30 -9.44 1.70
N ARG A 98 4.63 -9.70 2.96
CA ARG A 98 5.90 -10.27 3.36
C ARG A 98 5.72 -11.57 4.12
N THR A 99 6.64 -12.49 3.92
CA THR A 99 6.71 -13.76 4.64
C THR A 99 7.61 -13.66 5.86
N VAL A 100 7.30 -14.42 6.92
CA VAL A 100 8.15 -14.52 8.11
C VAL A 100 9.50 -15.12 7.75
N GLU A 101 9.50 -16.22 7.01
CA GLU A 101 10.72 -16.82 6.50
C GLU A 101 11.02 -16.24 5.11
N PRO A 102 12.17 -15.60 4.90
CA PRO A 102 12.54 -15.04 3.61
C PRO A 102 12.80 -16.14 2.60
N TYR A 103 12.54 -15.85 1.32
CA TYR A 103 12.94 -16.72 0.23
C TYR A 103 14.45 -16.72 0.04
N PRO A 104 15.04 -17.80 -0.52
CA PRO A 104 16.46 -17.85 -0.81
C PRO A 104 16.94 -16.69 -1.69
N ASN A 105 18.20 -16.29 -1.52
CA ASN A 105 18.80 -15.17 -2.25
C ASN A 105 19.31 -15.53 -3.67
N ASN A 106 18.96 -16.69 -4.18
CA ASN A 106 19.31 -17.13 -5.52
C ASN A 106 18.13 -17.77 -6.24
N TYR A 107 18.15 -17.67 -7.56
CA TYR A 107 17.06 -18.10 -8.41
C TYR A 107 16.71 -19.60 -8.28
N ASN A 108 17.73 -20.47 -8.32
CA ASN A 108 17.46 -21.92 -8.36
C ASN A 108 16.81 -22.41 -7.06
N ASP A 109 17.34 -22.00 -5.90
CA ASP A 109 16.79 -22.40 -4.62
C ASP A 109 15.40 -21.81 -4.41
N THR A 110 15.13 -20.59 -4.91
CA THR A 110 13.77 -19.99 -4.87
C THR A 110 12.79 -20.76 -5.74
N VAL A 111 13.22 -21.22 -6.92
CA VAL A 111 12.42 -22.07 -7.81
C VAL A 111 12.05 -23.38 -7.09
N ASP A 112 13.02 -24.04 -6.43
CA ASP A 112 12.82 -25.30 -5.71
C ASP A 112 11.88 -25.13 -4.49
N VAL A 113 12.01 -24.00 -3.75
CA VAL A 113 11.11 -23.66 -2.63
C VAL A 113 9.70 -23.45 -3.14
N GLY A 114 9.51 -22.61 -4.18
CA GLY A 114 8.17 -22.35 -4.72
C GLY A 114 7.51 -23.61 -5.31
N GLU A 115 8.29 -24.51 -5.93
CA GLU A 115 7.77 -25.80 -6.38
C GLU A 115 7.35 -26.68 -5.21
N THR A 116 8.15 -26.70 -4.15
CA THR A 116 7.88 -27.48 -2.94
C THR A 116 6.62 -26.98 -2.24
N GLU A 117 6.49 -25.68 -2.07
CA GLU A 117 5.29 -25.05 -1.50
C GLU A 117 4.04 -25.46 -2.28
N LYS A 118 4.07 -25.27 -3.62
CA LYS A 118 2.93 -25.61 -4.49
C LYS A 118 2.56 -27.08 -4.43
N ASN A 119 3.54 -27.97 -4.56
CA ASN A 119 3.29 -29.42 -4.62
C ASN A 119 2.75 -29.98 -3.29
N ASN A 120 3.07 -29.35 -2.16
CA ASN A 120 2.66 -29.78 -0.85
C ASN A 120 1.53 -28.93 -0.24
N GLY A 121 1.04 -27.89 -0.94
CA GLY A 121 0.01 -26.99 -0.43
C GLY A 121 0.48 -26.24 0.83
N ILE A 122 1.75 -25.81 0.86
CA ILE A 122 2.30 -25.06 2.00
C ILE A 122 1.97 -23.60 1.80
N HIS A 123 1.25 -22.99 2.75
CA HIS A 123 0.95 -21.57 2.81
C HIS A 123 1.97 -20.91 3.76
N PRO A 124 2.93 -20.10 3.24
CA PRO A 124 3.91 -19.42 4.08
C PRO A 124 3.26 -18.45 5.08
N GLU A 125 3.79 -18.40 6.30
CA GLU A 125 3.32 -17.45 7.32
C GLU A 125 3.62 -16.00 6.90
N LEU A 126 2.63 -15.11 7.07
CA LEU A 126 2.77 -13.69 6.75
C LEU A 126 3.44 -12.94 7.91
N ALA A 127 4.35 -12.01 7.56
CA ALA A 127 4.99 -11.09 8.50
C ALA A 127 4.34 -9.71 8.52
N THR A 128 3.56 -9.38 7.49
CA THR A 128 2.84 -8.10 7.38
C THR A 128 1.34 -8.34 7.37
N HIS A 129 0.58 -7.51 8.11
CA HIS A 129 -0.85 -7.67 8.29
C HIS A 129 -1.57 -6.34 8.06
N ILE A 130 -2.72 -6.38 7.36
CA ILE A 130 -3.57 -5.21 7.18
C ILE A 130 -4.38 -5.02 8.47
N GLU A 131 -4.21 -3.87 9.13
CA GLU A 131 -4.89 -3.61 10.41
C GLU A 131 -6.40 -3.47 10.26
N ASN A 132 -6.86 -2.87 9.17
CA ASN A 132 -8.28 -2.64 8.91
C ASN A 132 -8.58 -2.71 7.41
N LEU A 133 -8.95 -3.91 6.92
CA LEU A 133 -9.32 -4.10 5.52
C LEU A 133 -10.65 -3.41 5.17
N ASP A 134 -11.54 -3.18 6.15
CA ASP A 134 -12.88 -2.63 5.91
C ASP A 134 -12.86 -1.19 5.37
N GLN A 135 -11.76 -0.46 5.58
CA GLN A 135 -11.61 0.89 5.02
C GLN A 135 -11.42 0.93 3.49
N TYR A 136 -11.14 -0.22 2.85
CA TYR A 136 -10.91 -0.31 1.42
C TYR A 136 -12.07 -1.00 0.72
N ASP A 137 -12.60 -0.39 -0.32
CA ASP A 137 -13.62 -0.96 -1.20
C ASP A 137 -13.01 -1.64 -2.43
N THR A 138 -11.84 -1.15 -2.85
CA THR A 138 -11.10 -1.62 -4.01
C THR A 138 -9.69 -2.07 -3.63
N ILE A 139 -9.36 -3.30 -3.96
CA ILE A 139 -8.07 -3.88 -3.67
C ILE A 139 -7.40 -4.37 -4.96
N PHE A 140 -6.30 -3.73 -5.35
CA PHE A 140 -5.40 -4.31 -6.35
C PHE A 140 -4.58 -5.40 -5.67
N VAL A 141 -4.49 -6.57 -6.29
CA VAL A 141 -3.73 -7.71 -5.77
C VAL A 141 -2.67 -8.13 -6.78
N GLY A 142 -1.41 -7.97 -6.42
CA GLY A 142 -0.26 -8.14 -7.30
C GLY A 142 0.65 -9.30 -6.94
N PHE A 143 1.07 -10.06 -7.97
CA PHE A 143 1.98 -11.18 -7.79
C PHE A 143 2.78 -11.51 -9.06
N PRO A 144 3.98 -12.08 -8.93
CA PRO A 144 4.65 -12.73 -10.05
C PRO A 144 3.97 -14.07 -10.35
N ASN A 145 3.89 -14.46 -11.62
CA ASN A 145 3.45 -15.82 -11.93
C ASN A 145 4.56 -16.81 -11.59
N TRP A 146 4.30 -17.70 -10.63
CA TRP A 146 5.17 -18.79 -10.25
C TRP A 146 4.49 -20.13 -10.55
N TRP A 147 5.17 -21.01 -11.25
CA TRP A 147 4.67 -22.34 -11.55
C TRP A 147 3.26 -22.37 -12.17
N TYR A 148 3.00 -21.44 -13.11
CA TYR A 148 1.71 -21.28 -13.80
C TYR A 148 0.53 -20.90 -12.90
N GLY A 149 0.79 -20.13 -11.84
CA GLY A 149 -0.24 -19.66 -10.92
C GLY A 149 0.29 -18.59 -9.97
N MET A 150 -0.41 -18.37 -8.88
CA MET A 150 0.06 -17.51 -7.79
C MET A 150 1.16 -18.20 -6.97
N PRO A 151 2.14 -17.46 -6.42
CA PRO A 151 2.97 -17.95 -5.32
C PRO A 151 2.12 -18.34 -4.13
N MET A 152 2.53 -19.36 -3.37
CA MET A 152 1.73 -19.89 -2.25
C MET A 152 1.47 -18.88 -1.12
N VAL A 153 2.34 -17.87 -0.97
CA VAL A 153 2.10 -16.74 -0.06
C VAL A 153 0.83 -15.95 -0.39
N MET A 154 0.38 -15.94 -1.64
CA MET A 154 -0.88 -15.29 -2.02
C MET A 154 -2.09 -16.05 -1.49
N TYR A 155 -2.00 -17.37 -1.38
CA TYR A 155 -3.05 -18.18 -0.73
C TYR A 155 -3.10 -17.86 0.76
N SER A 156 -1.95 -17.71 1.44
CA SER A 156 -1.91 -17.23 2.83
C SER A 156 -2.63 -15.89 2.99
N PHE A 157 -2.41 -14.96 2.04
CA PHE A 157 -3.04 -13.65 2.06
C PHE A 157 -4.57 -13.75 1.89
N PHE A 158 -5.06 -14.53 0.96
CA PHE A 158 -6.50 -14.74 0.78
C PHE A 158 -7.13 -15.54 1.95
N ASP A 159 -6.40 -16.45 2.58
CA ASP A 159 -6.89 -17.19 3.75
C ASP A 159 -7.05 -16.28 5.00
N GLU A 160 -6.29 -15.19 5.08
CA GLU A 160 -6.27 -14.31 6.25
C GLU A 160 -7.42 -13.28 6.24
N TYR A 161 -7.86 -12.85 5.06
CA TYR A 161 -8.81 -11.73 4.92
C TYR A 161 -10.10 -12.13 4.22
N ASP A 162 -11.20 -11.48 4.62
CA ASP A 162 -12.52 -11.58 3.96
C ASP A 162 -12.69 -10.45 2.95
N PHE A 163 -12.74 -10.79 1.67
CA PHE A 163 -12.95 -9.83 0.57
C PHE A 163 -14.42 -9.72 0.13
N SER A 164 -15.35 -10.29 0.88
CA SER A 164 -16.79 -10.23 0.57
C SER A 164 -17.27 -8.79 0.35
N GLY A 165 -17.95 -8.56 -0.77
CA GLY A 165 -18.47 -7.24 -1.14
C GLY A 165 -17.45 -6.25 -1.69
N LYS A 166 -16.18 -6.60 -1.71
CA LYS A 166 -15.08 -5.75 -2.23
C LYS A 166 -14.83 -6.01 -3.70
N THR A 167 -14.18 -5.04 -4.36
CA THR A 167 -13.69 -5.20 -5.74
C THR A 167 -12.21 -5.58 -5.69
N VAL A 168 -11.85 -6.72 -6.21
CA VAL A 168 -10.47 -7.21 -6.32
C VAL A 168 -10.01 -7.14 -7.77
N ILE A 169 -8.86 -6.50 -8.00
CA ILE A 169 -8.31 -6.23 -9.33
C ILE A 169 -6.91 -6.85 -9.41
N PRO A 170 -6.76 -8.03 -10.02
CA PRO A 170 -5.46 -8.69 -10.10
C PRO A 170 -4.49 -7.95 -11.01
N PHE A 171 -3.21 -7.95 -10.66
CA PHE A 171 -2.14 -7.60 -11.57
C PHE A 171 -0.97 -8.56 -11.44
N CYS A 172 -0.33 -8.87 -12.57
CA CYS A 172 0.64 -9.94 -12.61
C CYS A 172 1.85 -9.58 -13.47
N THR A 173 3.02 -10.03 -13.05
CA THR A 173 4.24 -10.01 -13.86
C THR A 173 4.69 -11.43 -14.17
N SER A 174 5.15 -11.68 -15.38
CA SER A 174 5.64 -13.02 -15.76
C SER A 174 6.65 -12.97 -16.89
N GLY A 175 7.40 -14.06 -17.07
CA GLY A 175 8.26 -14.27 -18.22
C GLY A 175 7.55 -14.65 -19.52
N GLY A 176 6.18 -14.74 -19.50
CA GLY A 176 5.39 -15.07 -20.69
C GLY A 176 4.12 -15.88 -20.43
N SER A 177 3.91 -16.40 -19.21
CA SER A 177 2.74 -17.22 -18.86
C SER A 177 1.50 -16.40 -18.47
N ALA A 178 1.60 -15.06 -18.44
CA ALA A 178 0.52 -14.17 -17.98
C ALA A 178 -0.04 -14.60 -16.61
N PHE A 179 -1.36 -14.55 -16.43
CA PHE A 179 -2.00 -15.01 -15.19
C PHE A 179 -2.09 -16.53 -15.06
N SER A 180 -2.00 -17.26 -16.18
CA SER A 180 -2.37 -18.69 -16.20
C SER A 180 -3.73 -18.91 -15.53
N ASP A 181 -3.82 -19.77 -14.51
CA ASP A 181 -5.08 -20.10 -13.83
C ASP A 181 -5.38 -19.18 -12.62
N ALA A 182 -4.47 -18.23 -12.29
CA ALA A 182 -4.53 -17.44 -11.05
C ALA A 182 -5.85 -16.65 -10.87
N VAL A 183 -6.39 -16.05 -11.93
CA VAL A 183 -7.64 -15.28 -11.82
C VAL A 183 -8.83 -16.18 -11.49
N ASP A 184 -8.88 -17.39 -12.06
CA ASP A 184 -9.93 -18.34 -11.76
C ASP A 184 -9.77 -18.94 -10.35
N GLU A 185 -8.53 -19.12 -9.89
CA GLU A 185 -8.23 -19.50 -8.50
C GLU A 185 -8.74 -18.43 -7.51
N ILE A 186 -8.46 -17.14 -7.77
CA ILE A 186 -8.97 -16.03 -6.94
C ILE A 186 -10.49 -16.02 -6.90
N LYS A 187 -11.17 -16.18 -8.04
CA LYS A 187 -12.65 -16.26 -8.12
C LYS A 187 -13.21 -17.42 -7.29
N ASN A 188 -12.49 -18.54 -7.25
CA ASN A 188 -12.92 -19.72 -6.47
C ASN A 188 -12.70 -19.53 -4.96
N MET A 189 -11.63 -18.81 -4.57
CA MET A 189 -11.33 -18.50 -3.17
C MET A 189 -12.27 -17.42 -2.62
N GLU A 190 -12.59 -16.43 -3.47
CA GLU A 190 -13.36 -15.23 -3.08
C GLU A 190 -14.68 -15.12 -3.88
N PRO A 191 -15.63 -16.06 -3.70
CA PRO A 191 -16.85 -16.09 -4.50
C PRO A 191 -17.79 -14.92 -4.24
N ASP A 192 -17.67 -14.27 -3.09
CA ASP A 192 -18.49 -13.13 -2.67
C ASP A 192 -17.83 -11.76 -2.98
N ALA A 193 -16.61 -11.75 -3.54
CA ALA A 193 -15.95 -10.56 -4.06
C ALA A 193 -16.25 -10.35 -5.56
N THR A 194 -16.11 -9.10 -6.01
CA THR A 194 -16.16 -8.77 -7.45
C THR A 194 -14.74 -8.80 -8.03
N ILE A 195 -14.40 -9.83 -8.78
CA ILE A 195 -13.08 -9.96 -9.40
C ILE A 195 -13.11 -9.38 -10.82
N LEU A 196 -12.36 -8.31 -11.04
CA LEU A 196 -12.25 -7.66 -12.35
C LEU A 196 -11.16 -8.32 -13.21
N ASP A 197 -11.19 -8.01 -14.53
CA ASP A 197 -10.11 -8.36 -15.42
C ASP A 197 -8.84 -7.60 -15.04
N GLY A 198 -7.76 -8.35 -14.86
CA GLY A 198 -6.48 -7.81 -14.39
C GLY A 198 -5.58 -7.29 -15.50
N LEU A 199 -4.43 -6.74 -15.11
CA LEU A 199 -3.37 -6.31 -16.02
C LEU A 199 -2.14 -7.21 -15.87
N HIS A 200 -1.70 -7.81 -16.97
CA HIS A 200 -0.42 -8.51 -17.04
C HIS A 200 0.62 -7.66 -17.77
N ILE A 201 1.84 -7.58 -17.19
CA ILE A 201 3.03 -7.00 -17.81
C ILE A 201 4.15 -8.05 -17.85
N GLY A 202 4.76 -8.21 -19.01
CA GLY A 202 5.94 -9.08 -19.14
C GLY A 202 7.13 -8.52 -18.34
N SER A 203 7.88 -9.39 -17.65
CA SER A 203 8.99 -9.01 -16.77
C SER A 203 10.03 -8.10 -17.43
N SER A 204 10.30 -8.31 -18.73
CA SER A 204 11.25 -7.48 -19.50
C SER A 204 10.72 -6.10 -19.89
N SER A 205 9.44 -5.80 -19.64
CA SER A 205 8.77 -4.56 -20.06
C SER A 205 8.22 -3.76 -18.88
N VAL A 206 8.43 -4.21 -17.66
CA VAL A 206 7.84 -3.58 -16.47
C VAL A 206 8.34 -2.16 -16.28
N THR A 207 9.63 -1.91 -16.44
CA THR A 207 10.23 -0.58 -16.26
C THR A 207 9.72 0.47 -17.23
N ASP A 208 9.20 0.06 -18.38
CA ASP A 208 8.68 0.94 -19.43
C ASP A 208 7.13 0.94 -19.47
N ALA A 209 6.47 0.37 -18.44
CA ALA A 209 5.03 0.13 -18.45
C ALA A 209 4.18 1.27 -17.88
N GLU A 210 4.77 2.37 -17.40
CA GLU A 210 4.08 3.47 -16.69
C GLU A 210 2.84 3.98 -17.44
N SER A 211 2.98 4.31 -18.74
CA SER A 211 1.85 4.79 -19.55
C SER A 211 0.73 3.76 -19.65
N ARG A 212 1.08 2.47 -19.85
CA ARG A 212 0.11 1.39 -19.97
C ARG A 212 -0.63 1.12 -18.65
N VAL A 213 0.08 1.20 -17.53
CA VAL A 213 -0.52 1.06 -16.19
C VAL A 213 -1.45 2.25 -15.91
N SER A 214 -1.02 3.48 -16.19
CA SER A 214 -1.83 4.67 -16.01
C SER A 214 -3.11 4.65 -16.86
N GLU A 215 -3.02 4.29 -18.15
CA GLU A 215 -4.18 4.13 -19.04
C GLU A 215 -5.15 3.06 -18.54
N TRP A 216 -4.62 1.96 -18.00
CA TRP A 216 -5.44 0.90 -17.43
C TRP A 216 -6.19 1.36 -16.18
N VAL A 217 -5.51 2.00 -15.21
CA VAL A 217 -6.12 2.56 -14.00
C VAL A 217 -7.18 3.60 -14.36
N GLN A 218 -6.90 4.48 -15.34
CA GLN A 218 -7.88 5.42 -15.86
C GLN A 218 -9.10 4.73 -16.48
N GLY A 219 -8.88 3.67 -17.24
CA GLY A 219 -9.96 2.86 -17.85
C GLY A 219 -10.87 2.20 -16.83
N LEU A 220 -10.37 1.93 -15.62
CA LEU A 220 -11.15 1.43 -14.48
C LEU A 220 -11.94 2.55 -13.76
N GLY A 221 -11.70 3.82 -14.08
CA GLY A 221 -12.30 4.96 -13.38
C GLY A 221 -11.71 5.24 -12.00
N LEU A 222 -10.47 4.77 -11.73
CA LEU A 222 -9.81 4.82 -10.43
C LEU A 222 -8.60 5.80 -10.40
N SER A 223 -8.45 6.64 -11.43
CA SER A 223 -7.37 7.64 -11.45
C SER A 223 -7.65 8.80 -10.49
N LYS A 224 -6.57 9.26 -9.81
CA LYS A 224 -6.60 10.47 -8.98
C LYS A 224 -6.62 11.75 -9.79
#